data_6585e445718c17a22bd03e9d62791790
#
_entry.id   6585e445718c17a22bd03e9d62791790
#
_cell.length_a   1.000
_cell.length_b   1.000
_cell.length_c   1.000
_cell.angle_alpha   90.00
_cell.angle_beta   90.00
_cell.angle_gamma   90.00
#
_symmetry.space_group_name_H-M   'P 1'
#
loop_
_entity.id
_entity.type
_entity.pdbx_description
1 polymer ?
#
loop_
_entity_poly.entity_id
_entity_poly.type
_entity_poly.pdbx_seq_one_letter_code
_entity_poly.pdbx_strand_id
1 'polypeptide(L)'
;GVTGHKLGTVSEESGGAGGFILRQMFNSARACKLNIFDNQGQKIGEANKPFRFIFSEMVASYGDAEVGRAKRVSLFTRNYTISVGGQTQFSISSSLFQFKRFKFDVMRNGMVVASIQKKYEGFMKMAFTQADNFSIQFFDKNLTLEERYALFATLFLIDFDVFEQN
;
A
#
# COMPACT_ATOMS: atom_id res chain seq x y z
N GLY A 1 -23.55 -7.43 -1.04
CA GLY A 1 -23.22 -6.57 -2.16
C GLY A 1 -22.49 -5.34 -1.66
N VAL A 2 -21.25 -5.17 -2.10
CA VAL A 2 -20.50 -3.96 -1.81
C VAL A 2 -21.10 -2.88 -2.71
N THR A 3 -21.91 -2.01 -2.15
CA THR A 3 -22.34 -0.79 -2.83
C THR A 3 -21.09 0.08 -2.98
N GLY A 4 -20.63 0.29 -4.24
CA GLY A 4 -19.40 1.01 -4.53
C GLY A 4 -19.55 2.51 -4.30
N HIS A 5 -19.70 2.93 -3.05
CA HIS A 5 -19.66 4.34 -2.69
C HIS A 5 -18.22 4.84 -2.70
N LYS A 6 -17.96 5.91 -3.43
CA LYS A 6 -16.67 6.59 -3.43
C LYS A 6 -16.49 7.30 -2.07
N LEU A 7 -15.50 6.83 -1.28
CA LEU A 7 -15.19 7.40 0.05
C LEU A 7 -14.12 8.49 -0.02
N GLY A 8 -13.37 8.56 -1.13
CA GLY A 8 -12.30 9.53 -1.30
C GLY A 8 -11.48 9.24 -2.55
N THR A 9 -10.37 9.96 -2.68
CA THR A 9 -9.41 9.80 -3.76
C THR A 9 -7.98 9.80 -3.23
N VAL A 10 -7.09 9.14 -3.96
CA VAL A 10 -5.65 9.20 -3.72
C VAL A 10 -4.99 9.75 -4.98
N SER A 11 -4.09 10.70 -4.83
CA SER A 11 -3.29 11.23 -5.93
C SER A 11 -1.81 11.25 -5.57
N GLU A 12 -0.95 10.84 -6.52
CA GLU A 12 0.48 11.00 -6.38
C GLU A 12 0.85 12.49 -6.60
N GLU A 13 1.69 13.03 -5.71
CA GLU A 13 2.27 14.34 -5.90
C GLU A 13 3.25 14.27 -7.08
N SER A 14 2.95 14.94 -8.19
CA SER A 14 3.79 14.95 -9.37
C SER A 14 5.10 15.69 -9.10
N GLY A 15 6.17 14.96 -8.90
CA GLY A 15 7.54 15.51 -9.01
C GLY A 15 7.76 15.92 -10.46
N GLY A 16 8.09 17.22 -10.72
CA GLY A 16 8.27 17.80 -12.06
C GLY A 16 9.11 16.95 -13.03
N ALA A 17 9.61 17.52 -14.14
CA ALA A 17 10.30 16.80 -15.23
C ALA A 17 11.42 15.83 -14.78
N GLY A 18 12.08 16.09 -13.62
CA GLY A 18 13.04 15.16 -13.01
C GLY A 18 12.42 13.87 -12.47
N GLY A 19 11.15 13.89 -12.08
CA GLY A 19 10.44 12.72 -11.57
C GLY A 19 10.22 11.63 -12.64
N PHE A 20 10.07 12.00 -13.91
CA PHE A 20 9.89 11.05 -15.01
C PHE A 20 11.15 10.18 -15.26
N ILE A 21 12.33 10.78 -15.21
CA ILE A 21 13.61 10.07 -15.42
C ILE A 21 13.89 9.14 -14.23
N LEU A 22 13.63 9.58 -12.99
CA LEU A 22 13.77 8.76 -11.80
C LEU A 22 12.78 7.60 -11.78
N ARG A 23 11.58 7.77 -12.31
CA ARG A 23 10.61 6.68 -12.48
C ARG A 23 11.15 5.55 -13.35
N GLN A 24 11.83 5.86 -14.44
CA GLN A 24 12.38 4.84 -15.35
C GLN A 24 13.62 4.14 -14.81
N MET A 25 14.44 4.83 -14.00
CA MET A 25 15.72 4.28 -13.56
C MET A 25 15.67 3.54 -12.20
N PHE A 26 14.73 3.89 -11.31
CA PHE A 26 14.72 3.42 -9.91
C PHE A 26 13.32 3.01 -9.41
N ASN A 27 12.56 2.33 -10.20
CA ASN A 27 11.15 1.97 -9.96
C ASN A 27 10.79 1.71 -8.47
N SER A 28 11.30 0.66 -7.85
CA SER A 28 10.97 0.30 -6.47
C SER A 28 11.70 1.13 -5.41
N ALA A 29 12.86 1.71 -5.76
CA ALA A 29 13.65 2.55 -4.84
C ALA A 29 13.16 4.00 -4.79
N ARG A 30 12.37 4.45 -5.78
CA ARG A 30 11.94 5.85 -5.88
C ARG A 30 11.16 6.34 -4.67
N ALA A 31 11.35 7.61 -4.33
CA ALA A 31 10.48 8.30 -3.39
C ALA A 31 9.12 8.57 -4.05
N CYS A 32 8.05 8.46 -3.28
CA CYS A 32 6.70 8.76 -3.72
C CYS A 32 5.89 9.34 -2.57
N LYS A 33 5.10 10.36 -2.85
CA LYS A 33 4.17 10.95 -1.89
C LYS A 33 2.76 10.87 -2.46
N LEU A 34 1.89 10.19 -1.74
CA LEU A 34 0.48 10.04 -2.06
C LEU A 34 -0.33 10.92 -1.11
N ASN A 35 -1.13 11.83 -1.67
CA ASN A 35 -2.09 12.61 -0.91
C ASN A 35 -3.43 11.91 -0.90
N ILE A 36 -4.05 11.82 0.28
CA ILE A 36 -5.32 11.14 0.51
C ILE A 36 -6.38 12.20 0.82
N PHE A 37 -7.45 12.17 0.05
CA PHE A 37 -8.56 13.12 0.14
C PHE A 37 -9.85 12.38 0.47
N ASP A 38 -10.73 13.01 1.22
CA ASP A 38 -12.09 12.53 1.47
C ASP A 38 -12.99 12.69 0.23
N ASN A 39 -14.28 12.39 0.38
CA ASN A 39 -15.28 12.54 -0.67
C ASN A 39 -15.64 13.99 -0.99
N GLN A 40 -15.25 14.94 -0.14
CA GLN A 40 -15.42 16.38 -0.31
C GLN A 40 -14.21 17.04 -0.97
N GLY A 41 -13.13 16.25 -1.19
CA GLY A 41 -11.87 16.74 -1.76
C GLY A 41 -10.94 17.39 -0.73
N GLN A 42 -11.24 17.26 0.56
CA GLN A 42 -10.36 17.74 1.62
C GLN A 42 -9.24 16.73 1.85
N LYS A 43 -7.99 17.20 1.91
CA LYS A 43 -6.86 16.35 2.24
C LYS A 43 -6.95 15.91 3.71
N ILE A 44 -6.97 14.60 3.93
CA ILE A 44 -7.07 14.01 5.25
C ILE A 44 -5.80 13.31 5.71
N GLY A 45 -4.86 13.06 4.78
CA GLY A 45 -3.60 12.43 5.15
C GLY A 45 -2.69 12.19 3.97
N GLU A 46 -1.60 11.49 4.26
CA GLU A 46 -0.55 11.16 3.29
C GLU A 46 -0.06 9.73 3.47
N ALA A 47 0.44 9.14 2.38
CA ALA A 47 1.32 7.98 2.44
C ALA A 47 2.62 8.36 1.73
N ASN A 48 3.72 8.38 2.48
CA ASN A 48 5.03 8.82 2.01
C ASN A 48 6.00 7.64 1.96
N LYS A 49 6.49 7.35 0.78
CA LYS A 49 7.53 6.36 0.51
C LYS A 49 8.86 7.09 0.30
N PRO A 50 9.77 7.10 1.28
CA PRO A 50 11.10 7.67 1.10
C PRO A 50 11.93 6.83 0.12
N PHE A 51 12.93 7.45 -0.48
CA PHE A 51 13.91 6.73 -1.29
C PHE A 51 14.68 5.72 -0.43
N ARG A 52 14.72 4.45 -0.85
CA ARG A 52 15.44 3.37 -0.19
C ARG A 52 16.00 2.39 -1.21
N PHE A 53 17.29 2.04 -1.08
CA PHE A 53 17.95 1.08 -1.98
C PHE A 53 17.59 -0.37 -1.69
N ILE A 54 17.41 -0.73 -0.41
CA ILE A 54 17.36 -2.15 -0.02
C ILE A 54 15.98 -2.54 0.46
N PHE A 55 15.46 -1.84 1.47
CA PHE A 55 14.15 -2.14 2.05
C PHE A 55 13.23 -0.94 1.87
N SER A 56 12.20 -1.16 1.09
CA SER A 56 11.15 -0.15 0.91
C SER A 56 10.34 0.02 2.19
N GLU A 57 9.91 1.23 2.42
CA GLU A 57 9.00 1.57 3.52
C GLU A 57 7.97 2.59 3.04
N MET A 58 6.83 2.61 3.70
CA MET A 58 5.77 3.60 3.50
C MET A 58 5.32 4.11 4.86
N VAL A 59 5.35 5.43 5.04
CA VAL A 59 4.89 6.11 6.24
C VAL A 59 3.49 6.64 5.98
N ALA A 60 2.56 6.30 6.85
CA ALA A 60 1.19 6.79 6.83
C ALA A 60 1.02 7.95 7.82
N SER A 61 0.46 9.06 7.36
CA SER A 61 0.13 10.20 8.20
C SER A 61 -1.36 10.54 8.07
N TYR A 62 -1.96 10.92 9.18
CA TYR A 62 -3.31 11.46 9.25
C TYR A 62 -3.21 12.90 9.80
N GLY A 63 -3.66 13.89 9.01
CA GLY A 63 -3.21 15.25 9.24
C GLY A 63 -1.68 15.34 9.18
N ASP A 64 -1.07 15.97 10.18
CA ASP A 64 0.39 16.12 10.28
C ASP A 64 1.06 15.04 11.16
N ALA A 65 0.29 14.10 11.72
CA ALA A 65 0.80 13.07 12.62
C ALA A 65 1.08 11.76 11.87
N GLU A 66 2.28 11.19 12.07
CA GLU A 66 2.56 9.80 11.66
C GLU A 66 1.70 8.86 12.49
N VAL A 67 0.86 8.06 11.83
CA VAL A 67 -0.02 7.09 12.47
C VAL A 67 0.48 5.66 12.30
N GLY A 68 1.27 5.39 11.27
CA GLY A 68 1.78 4.06 11.04
C GLY A 68 2.88 4.00 9.99
N ARG A 69 3.58 2.86 9.94
CA ARG A 69 4.68 2.61 9.03
C ARG A 69 4.69 1.15 8.59
N ALA A 70 4.69 0.93 7.29
CA ALA A 70 4.93 -0.38 6.69
C ALA A 70 6.36 -0.47 6.20
N LYS A 71 7.04 -1.58 6.41
CA LYS A 71 8.42 -1.81 5.99
C LYS A 71 8.60 -3.21 5.44
N ARG A 72 9.24 -3.34 4.27
CA ARG A 72 9.74 -4.62 3.79
C ARG A 72 10.91 -5.08 4.64
N VAL A 73 10.95 -6.36 5.03
CA VAL A 73 11.99 -6.90 5.94
C VAL A 73 12.77 -8.06 5.34
N SER A 74 12.56 -8.36 4.05
CA SER A 74 13.29 -9.43 3.36
C SER A 74 13.62 -9.05 1.93
N LEU A 75 14.81 -9.41 1.47
CA LEU A 75 15.25 -9.23 0.07
C LEU A 75 14.63 -10.27 -0.86
N PHE A 76 14.49 -11.50 -0.36
CA PHE A 76 14.13 -12.67 -1.18
C PHE A 76 12.64 -13.03 -1.08
N THR A 77 11.96 -12.51 -0.06
CA THR A 77 10.53 -12.77 0.17
C THR A 77 9.78 -11.45 0.27
N ARG A 78 8.46 -11.51 0.08
CA ARG A 78 7.57 -10.37 0.22
C ARG A 78 7.04 -10.29 1.65
N ASN A 79 7.97 -10.13 2.60
CA ASN A 79 7.66 -10.03 4.01
C ASN A 79 7.67 -8.56 4.43
N TYR A 80 6.61 -8.17 5.13
CA TYR A 80 6.43 -6.81 5.62
C TYR A 80 6.08 -6.82 7.10
N THR A 81 6.55 -5.81 7.83
CA THR A 81 6.10 -5.46 9.17
C THR A 81 5.37 -4.13 9.13
N ILE A 82 4.31 -4.02 9.91
CA ILE A 82 3.51 -2.81 10.01
C ILE A 82 3.47 -2.37 11.46
N SER A 83 3.94 -1.14 11.71
CA SER A 83 3.97 -0.52 13.03
C SER A 83 2.90 0.57 13.11
N VAL A 84 2.27 0.67 14.28
CA VAL A 84 1.30 1.72 14.63
C VAL A 84 1.68 2.26 15.99
N GLY A 85 1.76 3.57 16.15
CA GLY A 85 2.22 4.20 17.40
C GLY A 85 3.65 3.79 17.78
N GLY A 86 4.52 3.52 16.80
CA GLY A 86 5.91 3.10 16.99
C GLY A 86 6.12 1.63 17.34
N GLN A 87 5.05 0.84 17.51
CA GLN A 87 5.12 -0.59 17.85
C GLN A 87 4.68 -1.46 16.66
N THR A 88 5.41 -2.54 16.38
CA THR A 88 5.02 -3.51 15.36
C THR A 88 3.77 -4.25 15.81
N GLN A 89 2.68 -4.05 15.06
CA GLN A 89 1.36 -4.62 15.35
C GLN A 89 1.00 -5.76 14.40
N PHE A 90 1.48 -5.69 13.14
CA PHE A 90 1.11 -6.64 12.12
C PHE A 90 2.31 -7.11 11.31
N SER A 91 2.13 -8.26 10.68
CA SER A 91 3.08 -8.80 9.70
C SER A 91 2.37 -9.35 8.48
N ILE A 92 3.06 -9.32 7.36
CA ILE A 92 2.70 -10.03 6.14
C ILE A 92 3.86 -10.94 5.81
N SER A 93 3.59 -12.23 5.61
CA SER A 93 4.56 -13.21 5.16
C SER A 93 4.05 -13.90 3.91
N SER A 94 4.82 -13.85 2.83
CA SER A 94 4.52 -14.58 1.62
C SER A 94 5.69 -15.43 1.19
N SER A 95 5.45 -16.70 0.88
CA SER A 95 6.49 -17.57 0.34
C SER A 95 6.75 -17.22 -1.13
N LEU A 96 8.02 -17.38 -1.58
CA LEU A 96 8.43 -17.20 -2.99
C LEU A 96 7.63 -18.08 -3.96
N PHE A 97 7.06 -19.19 -3.50
CA PHE A 97 6.30 -20.14 -4.33
C PHE A 97 4.82 -19.75 -4.54
N GLN A 98 4.35 -18.66 -3.92
CA GLN A 98 2.99 -18.15 -4.11
C GLN A 98 2.88 -17.16 -5.28
N PHE A 99 3.66 -17.32 -6.34
CA PHE A 99 3.65 -16.43 -7.51
C PHE A 99 2.29 -16.24 -8.21
N LYS A 100 1.31 -17.10 -7.93
CA LYS A 100 -0.03 -17.01 -8.53
C LYS A 100 -1.09 -16.37 -7.63
N ARG A 101 -0.75 -16.02 -6.39
CA ARG A 101 -1.73 -15.43 -5.47
C ARG A 101 -1.35 -13.98 -5.17
N PHE A 102 -1.99 -13.09 -5.86
CA PHE A 102 -1.91 -11.64 -5.58
C PHE A 102 -2.71 -11.28 -4.32
N LYS A 103 -2.59 -12.11 -3.29
CA LYS A 103 -3.26 -11.98 -2.01
C LYS A 103 -2.21 -11.98 -0.89
N PHE A 104 -2.28 -10.96 -0.05
CA PHE A 104 -1.40 -10.75 1.08
C PHE A 104 -2.23 -10.74 2.36
N ASP A 105 -2.12 -11.79 3.15
CA ASP A 105 -2.82 -11.87 4.43
C ASP A 105 -2.02 -11.13 5.50
N VAL A 106 -2.70 -10.21 6.19
CA VAL A 106 -2.16 -9.43 7.31
C VAL A 106 -2.44 -10.15 8.60
N MET A 107 -1.38 -10.43 9.34
CA MET A 107 -1.42 -11.22 10.56
C MET A 107 -1.18 -10.35 11.79
N ARG A 108 -1.93 -10.61 12.86
CA ARG A 108 -1.69 -10.13 14.24
C ARG A 108 -1.76 -11.34 15.17
N ASN A 109 -0.70 -11.61 15.93
CA ASN A 109 -0.66 -12.72 16.89
C ASN A 109 -1.09 -14.08 16.31
N GLY A 110 -0.66 -14.37 15.07
CA GLY A 110 -0.97 -15.63 14.40
C GLY A 110 -2.37 -15.71 13.75
N MET A 111 -3.19 -14.66 13.87
CA MET A 111 -4.53 -14.59 13.27
C MET A 111 -4.54 -13.63 12.08
N VAL A 112 -5.29 -13.98 11.04
CA VAL A 112 -5.53 -13.09 9.88
C VAL A 112 -6.54 -12.02 10.27
N VAL A 113 -6.12 -10.76 10.26
CA VAL A 113 -6.96 -9.59 10.62
C VAL A 113 -7.40 -8.77 9.41
N ALA A 114 -6.68 -8.88 8.31
CA ALA A 114 -7.04 -8.26 7.04
C ALA A 114 -6.42 -9.03 5.86
N SER A 115 -6.88 -8.73 4.65
CA SER A 115 -6.28 -9.26 3.42
C SER A 115 -6.23 -8.18 2.35
N ILE A 116 -5.06 -8.01 1.73
CA ILE A 116 -4.83 -7.13 0.60
C ILE A 116 -4.77 -7.98 -0.65
N GLN A 117 -5.51 -7.63 -1.68
CA GLN A 117 -5.59 -8.41 -2.90
C GLN A 117 -5.62 -7.51 -4.13
N LYS A 118 -4.79 -7.83 -5.14
CA LYS A 118 -4.92 -7.26 -6.48
C LYS A 118 -6.06 -7.98 -7.22
N LYS A 119 -7.03 -7.23 -7.74
CA LYS A 119 -8.11 -7.76 -8.55
C LYS A 119 -7.71 -7.72 -10.01
N TYR A 120 -7.67 -8.88 -10.65
CA TYR A 120 -7.63 -8.96 -12.11
C TYR A 120 -9.05 -8.83 -12.66
N GLU A 121 -9.40 -7.67 -13.14
CA GLU A 121 -10.56 -7.53 -14.02
C GLU A 121 -10.14 -7.97 -15.42
N GLY A 122 -10.71 -9.05 -15.91
CA GLY A 122 -10.38 -9.83 -17.11
C GLY A 122 -9.67 -9.08 -18.25
N PHE A 123 -8.92 -9.81 -19.05
CA PHE A 123 -7.99 -9.38 -20.10
C PHE A 123 -8.48 -8.22 -21.01
N MET A 124 -9.77 -8.05 -21.20
CA MET A 124 -10.35 -6.99 -22.03
C MET A 124 -10.35 -5.60 -21.36
N LYS A 125 -10.36 -5.51 -20.02
CA LYS A 125 -10.29 -4.22 -19.29
C LYS A 125 -8.88 -3.71 -19.10
N MET A 126 -7.87 -4.58 -19.09
CA MET A 126 -6.45 -4.17 -19.00
C MET A 126 -6.00 -3.32 -20.20
N ALA A 127 -6.66 -3.46 -21.36
CA ALA A 127 -6.29 -2.70 -22.56
C ALA A 127 -6.72 -1.22 -22.53
N PHE A 128 -7.61 -0.82 -21.62
CA PHE A 128 -8.22 0.52 -21.64
C PHE A 128 -8.08 1.33 -20.36
N THR A 129 -7.61 0.75 -19.25
CA THR A 129 -7.38 1.48 -18.00
C THR A 129 -6.08 1.04 -17.36
N GLN A 130 -5.13 1.96 -17.18
CA GLN A 130 -3.88 1.75 -16.43
C GLN A 130 -4.11 1.73 -14.90
N ALA A 131 -5.35 1.65 -14.44
CA ALA A 131 -5.67 1.65 -13.03
C ALA A 131 -5.61 0.23 -12.47
N ASP A 132 -4.62 -0.03 -11.64
CA ASP A 132 -4.52 -1.24 -10.85
C ASP A 132 -5.61 -1.27 -9.78
N ASN A 133 -6.47 -2.28 -9.84
CA ASN A 133 -7.55 -2.46 -8.88
C ASN A 133 -7.07 -3.30 -7.70
N PHE A 134 -6.88 -2.65 -6.56
CA PHE A 134 -6.64 -3.32 -5.28
C PHE A 134 -7.88 -3.33 -4.41
N SER A 135 -7.96 -4.31 -3.55
CA SER A 135 -8.93 -4.34 -2.45
C SER A 135 -8.24 -4.69 -1.15
N ILE A 136 -8.67 -4.03 -0.08
CA ILE A 136 -8.36 -4.45 1.28
C ILE A 136 -9.64 -4.88 1.95
N GLN A 137 -9.62 -6.05 2.58
CA GLN A 137 -10.73 -6.58 3.38
C GLN A 137 -10.29 -6.69 4.82
N PHE A 138 -11.00 -6.04 5.73
CA PHE A 138 -10.78 -6.12 7.16
C PHE A 138 -11.67 -7.20 7.75
N PHE A 139 -11.08 -8.15 8.48
CA PHE A 139 -11.80 -9.23 9.17
C PHE A 139 -11.98 -8.90 10.65
N ASP A 140 -10.98 -8.24 11.27
CA ASP A 140 -11.08 -7.75 12.64
C ASP A 140 -11.84 -6.42 12.65
N LYS A 141 -13.02 -6.41 13.30
CA LYS A 141 -13.86 -5.22 13.41
C LYS A 141 -13.31 -4.20 14.43
N ASN A 142 -12.41 -4.63 15.31
CA ASN A 142 -11.85 -3.82 16.39
C ASN A 142 -10.59 -3.04 15.95
N LEU A 143 -10.19 -3.13 14.67
CA LEU A 143 -9.10 -2.33 14.15
C LEU A 143 -9.41 -0.83 14.32
N THR A 144 -8.46 -0.11 14.95
CA THR A 144 -8.55 1.34 15.09
C THR A 144 -8.44 2.06 13.75
N LEU A 145 -8.75 3.34 13.71
CA LEU A 145 -8.63 4.14 12.49
C LEU A 145 -7.17 4.20 12.03
N GLU A 146 -6.23 4.40 12.94
CA GLU A 146 -4.80 4.46 12.68
C GLU A 146 -4.28 3.13 12.11
N GLU A 147 -4.73 1.99 12.67
CA GLU A 147 -4.40 0.67 12.18
C GLU A 147 -4.90 0.46 10.76
N ARG A 148 -6.15 0.82 10.47
CA ARG A 148 -6.71 0.74 9.10
C ARG A 148 -5.96 1.63 8.13
N TYR A 149 -5.54 2.82 8.59
CA TYR A 149 -4.76 3.75 7.78
C TYR A 149 -3.37 3.20 7.44
N ALA A 150 -2.68 2.62 8.43
CA ALA A 150 -1.39 1.96 8.24
C ALA A 150 -1.50 0.76 7.26
N LEU A 151 -2.57 -0.03 7.36
CA LEU A 151 -2.83 -1.14 6.45
C LEU A 151 -3.18 -0.66 5.05
N PHE A 152 -3.88 0.47 4.92
CA PHE A 152 -4.15 1.10 3.63
C PHE A 152 -2.87 1.61 2.96
N ALA A 153 -1.97 2.25 3.71
CA ALA A 153 -0.66 2.64 3.19
C ALA A 153 0.19 1.43 2.79
N THR A 154 0.06 0.31 3.50
CA THR A 154 0.75 -0.96 3.16
C THR A 154 0.31 -1.49 1.79
N LEU A 155 -0.94 -1.30 1.40
CA LEU A 155 -1.44 -1.66 0.07
C LEU A 155 -0.61 -0.95 -1.02
N PHE A 156 -0.37 0.35 -0.88
CA PHE A 156 0.45 1.09 -1.85
C PHE A 156 1.91 0.64 -1.84
N LEU A 157 2.49 0.34 -0.67
CA LEU A 157 3.84 -0.20 -0.61
C LEU A 157 3.97 -1.51 -1.37
N ILE A 158 2.99 -2.39 -1.25
CA ILE A 158 2.93 -3.67 -1.97
C ILE A 158 2.80 -3.41 -3.47
N ASP A 159 1.99 -2.45 -3.88
CA ASP A 159 1.84 -2.07 -5.29
C ASP A 159 3.17 -1.65 -5.90
N PHE A 160 3.86 -0.71 -5.26
CA PHE A 160 5.19 -0.27 -5.68
C PHE A 160 6.24 -1.38 -5.72
N ASP A 161 6.23 -2.26 -4.73
CA ASP A 161 7.26 -3.30 -4.58
C ASP A 161 7.06 -4.51 -5.49
N VAL A 162 5.82 -4.77 -5.88
CA VAL A 162 5.45 -6.04 -6.51
C VAL A 162 4.99 -5.85 -7.95
N PHE A 163 4.30 -4.76 -8.24
CA PHE A 163 3.57 -4.61 -9.50
C PHE A 163 4.10 -3.50 -10.39
N GLU A 164 4.74 -2.47 -9.84
CA GLU A 164 5.37 -1.41 -10.65
C GLU A 164 6.80 -1.77 -11.13
N GLN A 165 7.30 -2.97 -10.86
CA GLN A 165 8.65 -3.41 -11.27
C GLN A 165 8.73 -3.97 -12.68
N ASN A 166 7.65 -3.97 -13.44
CA ASN A 166 7.60 -4.47 -14.84
C ASN A 166 7.48 -3.35 -15.85
#